data_6852742c0a94e5157e3f3674837818ec
#
_entry.id   6852742c0a94e5157e3f3674837818ec
#
_cell.length_a   1.000
_cell.length_b   1.000
_cell.length_c   1.000
_cell.angle_alpha   90.00
_cell.angle_beta   90.00
_cell.angle_gamma   90.00
#
_symmetry.space_group_name_H-M   'P 1'
#
loop_
_entity.id
_entity.type
_entity.pdbx_description
1 polymer ?
#
loop_
_entity_poly.entity_id
_entity_poly.type
_entity_poly.pdbx_seq_one_letter_code
_entity_poly.pdbx_strand_id
1 'polypeptide(L)'
;MKPGYVYILTNKPMGVLYIGVTEDLAKRVEQHRSKAVPGFTRAYNCDRLVWFERFDDLQDARLVEWRMKKWSRAWKVTRIVERNPEWRDLSGELND
;
A
#
# COMPACT_ATOMS: atom_id res chain seq x y z
N MET A 1 -13.30 17.43 -5.96
CA MET A 1 -13.14 15.97 -5.87
C MET A 1 -11.74 15.66 -5.37
N LYS A 2 -11.62 14.90 -4.32
CA LYS A 2 -10.32 14.54 -3.75
C LYS A 2 -9.80 13.27 -4.37
N PRO A 3 -8.53 13.22 -4.76
CA PRO A 3 -7.93 11.96 -5.20
C PRO A 3 -7.70 11.02 -4.01
N GLY A 4 -7.48 9.77 -4.32
CA GLY A 4 -7.13 8.78 -3.32
C GLY A 4 -6.12 7.79 -3.87
N TYR A 5 -5.40 7.12 -2.98
CA TYR A 5 -4.41 6.12 -3.33
C TYR A 5 -4.74 4.84 -2.61
N VAL A 6 -4.72 3.73 -3.34
CA VAL A 6 -4.70 2.39 -2.75
C VAL A 6 -3.26 1.94 -2.75
N TYR A 7 -2.80 1.36 -1.67
CA TYR A 7 -1.40 0.98 -1.54
C TYR A 7 -1.27 -0.36 -0.82
N ILE A 8 -0.13 -1.02 -1.06
CA ILE A 8 0.22 -2.27 -0.37
C ILE A 8 1.57 -2.07 0.29
N LEU A 9 1.63 -2.35 1.58
CA LEU A 9 2.87 -2.39 2.36
C LEU A 9 3.20 -3.83 2.72
N THR A 10 4.49 -4.11 2.87
CA THR A 10 4.97 -5.40 3.34
C THR A 10 6.16 -5.20 4.27
N ASN A 11 6.52 -6.24 5.02
CA ASN A 11 7.71 -6.21 5.87
C ASN A 11 8.97 -6.64 5.11
N LYS A 12 8.82 -7.46 4.07
CA LYS A 12 9.93 -8.00 3.28
C LYS A 12 9.37 -8.59 1.99
N PRO A 13 10.21 -8.87 0.98
CA PRO A 13 9.75 -9.57 -0.22
C PRO A 13 9.03 -10.87 0.15
N MET A 14 7.86 -11.08 -0.46
CA MET A 14 6.99 -12.23 -0.18
C MET A 14 6.51 -12.31 1.28
N GLY A 15 6.62 -11.22 2.02
CA GLY A 15 6.18 -11.17 3.41
C GLY A 15 4.69 -10.94 3.59
N VAL A 16 4.31 -10.46 4.78
CA VAL A 16 2.92 -10.14 5.08
C VAL A 16 2.49 -8.90 4.30
N LEU A 17 1.21 -8.81 3.95
CA LEU A 17 0.68 -7.72 3.14
C LEU A 17 -0.33 -6.92 3.94
N TYR A 18 -0.25 -5.59 3.80
CA TYR A 18 -1.23 -4.67 4.34
C TYR A 18 -1.76 -3.80 3.20
N ILE A 19 -3.07 -3.75 3.02
CA ILE A 19 -3.70 -2.92 2.00
C ILE A 19 -4.38 -1.75 2.70
N GLY A 20 -4.12 -0.54 2.20
CA GLY A 20 -4.72 0.66 2.74
C GLY A 20 -5.15 1.64 1.67
N VAL A 21 -5.85 2.68 2.09
CA VAL A 21 -6.28 3.78 1.24
C VAL A 21 -5.99 5.09 1.96
N THR A 22 -5.56 6.11 1.22
CA THR A 22 -5.23 7.41 1.80
C THR A 22 -5.37 8.52 0.76
N GLU A 23 -5.58 9.75 1.23
CA GLU A 23 -5.55 10.93 0.38
C GLU A 23 -4.12 11.40 0.13
N ASP A 24 -3.19 11.07 1.03
CA ASP A 24 -1.80 11.52 0.99
C ASP A 24 -0.87 10.34 1.21
N LEU A 25 -0.40 9.75 0.12
CA LEU A 25 0.39 8.53 0.18
C LEU A 25 1.75 8.74 0.86
N ALA A 26 2.46 9.82 0.51
CA ALA A 26 3.77 10.09 1.08
C ALA A 26 3.70 10.24 2.60
N LYS A 27 2.72 11.00 3.08
CA LYS A 27 2.51 11.19 4.51
C LYS A 27 2.16 9.88 5.21
N ARG A 28 1.28 9.09 4.59
CA ARG A 28 0.83 7.82 5.19
C ARG A 28 1.98 6.82 5.28
N VAL A 29 2.80 6.71 4.23
CA VAL A 29 3.96 5.83 4.24
C VAL A 29 4.93 6.24 5.35
N GLU A 30 5.18 7.53 5.51
CA GLU A 30 6.05 8.02 6.58
C GLU A 30 5.50 7.70 7.97
N GLN A 31 4.18 7.82 8.15
CA GLN A 31 3.53 7.46 9.40
C GLN A 31 3.72 5.97 9.72
N HIS A 32 3.63 5.10 8.71
CA HIS A 32 3.86 3.67 8.93
C HIS A 32 5.32 3.38 9.26
N ARG A 33 6.26 4.05 8.59
CA ARG A 33 7.69 3.88 8.86
C ARG A 33 8.08 4.30 10.26
N SER A 34 7.54 5.43 10.73
CA SER A 34 7.81 5.94 12.07
C SER A 34 7.05 5.17 13.14
N LYS A 35 6.23 4.20 12.73
CA LYS A 35 5.39 3.38 13.62
C LYS A 35 4.39 4.22 14.42
N ALA A 36 4.00 5.37 13.87
CA ALA A 36 3.00 6.25 14.46
C ALA A 36 1.59 5.65 14.37
N VAL A 37 1.34 4.76 13.39
CA VAL A 37 0.06 4.10 13.22
C VAL A 37 0.07 2.79 14.02
N PRO A 38 -0.78 2.65 15.04
CA PRO A 38 -0.84 1.40 15.80
C PRO A 38 -1.53 0.29 14.99
N GLY A 39 -1.36 -0.94 15.44
CA GLY A 39 -2.05 -2.08 14.86
C GLY A 39 -1.15 -2.94 13.99
N PHE A 40 -1.73 -3.51 12.91
CA PHE A 40 -1.09 -4.52 12.08
C PHE A 40 0.27 -4.09 11.52
N THR A 41 0.35 -2.91 10.89
CA THR A 41 1.59 -2.47 10.24
C THR A 41 2.72 -2.28 11.25
N ARG A 42 2.41 -1.77 12.43
CA ARG A 42 3.39 -1.59 13.50
C ARG A 42 3.85 -2.95 14.05
N ALA A 43 2.91 -3.85 14.29
CA ALA A 43 3.21 -5.17 14.84
C ALA A 43 4.07 -6.02 13.92
N TYR A 44 3.86 -5.93 12.61
CA TYR A 44 4.55 -6.75 11.61
C TYR A 44 5.63 -5.99 10.84
N ASN A 45 5.94 -4.76 11.22
CA ASN A 45 6.96 -3.92 10.53
C ASN A 45 6.67 -3.75 9.04
N CYS A 46 5.41 -3.49 8.68
CA CYS A 46 5.04 -3.25 7.28
C CYS A 46 5.40 -1.83 6.89
N ASP A 47 6.64 -1.60 6.52
CA ASP A 47 7.18 -0.28 6.21
C ASP A 47 7.73 -0.16 4.78
N ARG A 48 7.62 -1.22 3.98
CA ARG A 48 8.06 -1.22 2.57
C ARG A 48 6.86 -1.05 1.66
N LEU A 49 6.84 0.01 0.87
CA LEU A 49 5.78 0.26 -0.11
C LEU A 49 6.10 -0.52 -1.39
N VAL A 50 5.27 -1.51 -1.74
CA VAL A 50 5.54 -2.37 -2.89
C VAL A 50 4.55 -2.21 -4.03
N TRP A 51 3.44 -1.50 -3.83
CA TRP A 51 2.46 -1.22 -4.86
C TRP A 51 1.59 -0.04 -4.47
N PHE A 52 1.20 0.79 -5.44
CA PHE A 52 0.18 1.82 -5.23
C PHE A 52 -0.47 2.19 -6.55
N GLU A 53 -1.68 2.73 -6.46
CA GLU A 53 -2.40 3.25 -7.61
C GLU A 53 -3.20 4.48 -7.19
N ARG A 54 -3.14 5.52 -8.02
CA ARG A 54 -3.87 6.75 -7.79
C ARG A 54 -5.22 6.69 -8.48
N PHE A 55 -6.24 7.18 -7.79
CA PHE A 55 -7.60 7.34 -8.32
C PHE A 55 -7.99 8.81 -8.21
N ASP A 56 -8.70 9.34 -9.21
CA ASP A 56 -9.13 10.73 -9.19
C ASP A 56 -10.16 11.01 -8.11
N ASP A 57 -10.91 9.99 -7.71
CA ASP A 57 -11.93 10.08 -6.67
C ASP A 57 -11.59 9.14 -5.51
N LEU A 58 -11.48 9.71 -4.31
CA LEU A 58 -11.23 8.94 -3.09
C LEU A 58 -12.26 7.83 -2.87
N GLN A 59 -13.50 8.05 -3.27
CA GLN A 59 -14.54 7.02 -3.10
C GLN A 59 -14.24 5.80 -3.97
N ASP A 60 -13.73 6.02 -5.19
CA ASP A 60 -13.33 4.92 -6.06
C ASP A 60 -12.15 4.15 -5.44
N ALA A 61 -11.19 4.88 -4.87
CA ALA A 61 -10.06 4.26 -4.17
C ALA A 61 -10.54 3.40 -3.00
N ARG A 62 -11.49 3.90 -2.21
CA ARG A 62 -12.05 3.15 -1.07
C ARG A 62 -12.73 1.87 -1.52
N LEU A 63 -13.46 1.91 -2.63
CA LEU A 63 -14.13 0.74 -3.17
C LEU A 63 -13.11 -0.31 -3.61
N VAL A 64 -12.06 0.11 -4.30
CA VAL A 64 -11.00 -0.80 -4.76
C VAL A 64 -10.27 -1.40 -3.57
N GLU A 65 -9.93 -0.60 -2.56
CA GLU A 65 -9.29 -1.09 -1.34
C GLU A 65 -10.15 -2.17 -0.67
N TRP A 66 -11.44 -1.90 -0.54
CA TRP A 66 -12.37 -2.83 0.07
C TRP A 66 -12.42 -4.18 -0.68
N ARG A 67 -12.43 -4.11 -2.03
CA ARG A 67 -12.40 -5.32 -2.87
C ARG A 67 -11.08 -6.07 -2.73
N MET A 68 -9.97 -5.35 -2.78
CA MET A 68 -8.64 -5.95 -2.72
C MET A 68 -8.39 -6.69 -1.40
N LYS A 69 -8.94 -6.19 -0.30
CA LYS A 69 -8.82 -6.86 0.99
C LYS A 69 -9.44 -8.25 0.98
N LYS A 70 -10.39 -8.50 0.09
CA LYS A 70 -11.08 -9.79 -0.04
C LYS A 70 -10.41 -10.74 -1.03
N TRP A 71 -9.44 -10.25 -1.81
CA TRP A 71 -8.72 -11.10 -2.75
C TRP A 71 -7.90 -12.15 -2.03
N SER A 72 -7.65 -13.28 -2.71
CA SER A 72 -6.69 -14.25 -2.23
C SER A 72 -5.30 -13.63 -2.19
N ARG A 73 -4.41 -14.20 -1.38
CA ARG A 73 -3.02 -13.74 -1.35
C ARG A 73 -2.38 -13.83 -2.74
N ALA A 74 -2.66 -14.88 -3.48
CA ALA A 74 -2.10 -15.05 -4.83
C ALA A 74 -2.47 -13.88 -5.75
N TRP A 75 -3.70 -13.40 -5.69
CA TRP A 75 -4.13 -12.25 -6.50
C TRP A 75 -3.41 -10.96 -6.10
N LYS A 76 -3.21 -10.76 -4.79
CA LYS A 76 -2.48 -9.59 -4.29
C LYS A 76 -1.03 -9.62 -4.75
N VAL A 77 -0.38 -10.77 -4.63
CA VAL A 77 1.00 -10.97 -5.08
C VAL A 77 1.12 -10.72 -6.59
N THR A 78 0.20 -11.24 -7.39
CA THR A 78 0.19 -11.01 -8.83
C THR A 78 0.13 -9.52 -9.15
N ARG A 79 -0.71 -8.77 -8.44
CA ARG A 79 -0.82 -7.33 -8.65
C ARG A 79 0.50 -6.62 -8.36
N ILE A 80 1.20 -7.02 -7.30
CA ILE A 80 2.51 -6.46 -6.97
C ILE A 80 3.53 -6.77 -8.07
N VAL A 81 3.64 -8.04 -8.43
CA VAL A 81 4.66 -8.54 -9.35
C VAL A 81 4.52 -7.95 -10.75
N GLU A 82 3.30 -7.65 -11.20
CA GLU A 82 3.06 -7.03 -12.51
C GLU A 82 3.81 -5.72 -12.68
N ARG A 83 3.96 -4.93 -11.62
CA ARG A 83 4.62 -3.62 -11.66
C ARG A 83 5.96 -3.60 -10.94
N ASN A 84 6.16 -4.52 -10.00
CA ASN A 84 7.32 -4.49 -9.12
C ASN A 84 7.77 -5.93 -8.80
N PRO A 85 8.31 -6.63 -9.81
CA PRO A 85 8.66 -8.05 -9.64
C PRO A 85 9.71 -8.29 -8.57
N GLU A 86 10.52 -7.30 -8.25
CA GLU A 86 11.58 -7.43 -7.24
C GLU A 86 11.15 -6.98 -5.84
N TRP A 87 9.90 -6.53 -5.68
CA TRP A 87 9.39 -6.06 -4.40
C TRP A 87 10.23 -4.91 -3.81
N ARG A 88 10.67 -4.00 -4.68
CA ARG A 88 11.45 -2.84 -4.25
C ARG A 88 10.58 -1.89 -3.45
N ASP A 89 11.19 -1.14 -2.54
CA ASP A 89 10.51 -0.08 -1.84
C ASP A 89 10.30 1.11 -2.79
N LEU A 90 9.05 1.39 -3.12
CA LEU A 90 8.67 2.43 -4.07
C LEU A 90 8.51 3.81 -3.43
N SER A 91 8.75 3.94 -2.13
CA SER A 91 8.51 5.21 -1.45
C SER A 91 9.40 6.35 -1.96
N GLY A 92 10.56 6.04 -2.50
CA GLY A 92 11.43 7.04 -3.12
C GLY A 92 10.81 7.72 -4.33
N GLU A 93 9.87 7.05 -5.00
CA GLU A 93 9.20 7.62 -6.19
C GLU A 93 8.17 8.69 -5.82
N LEU A 94 7.79 8.80 -4.56
CA LEU A 94 6.74 9.71 -4.11
C LEU A 94 7.25 11.13 -3.89
N ASN A 95 8.55 11.33 -3.90
CA ASN A 95 9.17 12.62 -3.60
C ASN A 95 9.59 13.40 -4.85
N ASP A 96 9.27 12.91 -6.02
CA ASP A 96 9.64 13.53 -7.28
C ASP A 96 8.60 14.50 -7.80
#